data_1bb5bf45e9db4113c2c2bdca524093a6
#
_entry.id   1bb5bf45e9db4113c2c2bdca524093a6
#
_cell.length_a   1.000
_cell.length_b   1.000
_cell.length_c   1.000
_cell.angle_alpha   90.00
_cell.angle_beta   90.00
_cell.angle_gamma   90.00
#
_symmetry.space_group_name_H-M   'P 1'
#
loop_
_entity.id
_entity.type
_entity.pdbx_description
1 polymer ?
#
loop_
_entity_poly.entity_id
_entity_poly.type
_entity_poly.pdbx_seq_one_letter_code
_entity_poly.pdbx_strand_id
1 'polypeptide(L)' 'MPRKYDEQTRAKAVRLVTEHRGDYASEWEAITTVAGRLGMTPETLRRWVRQAAVDAGEAEGVS' A
#
# COMPACT_ATOMS: atom_id res chain seq x y z
N MET A 1 1.79 8.99 22.02
CA MET A 1 2.41 9.43 20.92
C MET A 1 1.63 9.28 19.69
N PRO A 2 1.38 10.30 19.02
CA PRO A 2 0.54 10.21 17.86
C PRO A 2 1.25 9.50 16.74
N ARG A 3 0.50 8.74 15.98
CA ARG A 3 1.05 8.10 14.89
C ARG A 3 1.04 9.01 13.73
N LYS A 4 1.97 8.88 12.85
CA LYS A 4 1.99 9.69 11.68
C LYS A 4 0.84 9.34 10.80
N TYR A 5 0.45 8.07 10.76
CA TYR A 5 -0.65 7.65 9.94
C TYR A 5 -1.56 6.79 10.79
N ASP A 6 -2.86 6.97 10.70
CA ASP A 6 -3.77 6.17 11.48
C ASP A 6 -4.21 4.98 10.64
N GLU A 7 -5.00 4.12 11.23
CA GLU A 7 -5.40 2.91 10.58
C GLU A 7 -6.28 3.16 9.38
N GLN A 8 -7.08 4.17 9.43
CA GLN A 8 -7.94 4.47 8.30
C GLN A 8 -7.12 4.96 7.12
N THR A 9 -6.13 5.79 7.37
CA THR A 9 -5.27 6.29 6.31
C THR A 9 -4.51 5.13 5.69
N ARG A 10 -4.04 4.22 6.53
CA ARG A 10 -3.31 3.08 6.03
C ARG A 10 -4.19 2.21 5.16
N ALA A 11 -5.40 1.90 5.62
CA ALA A 11 -6.31 1.07 4.86
C ALA A 11 -6.69 1.72 3.54
N LYS A 12 -6.89 3.03 3.56
CA LYS A 12 -7.25 3.75 2.37
C LYS A 12 -6.11 3.72 1.36
N ALA A 13 -4.88 3.91 1.84
CA ALA A 13 -3.73 3.91 0.96
C ALA A 13 -3.56 2.55 0.27
N VAL A 14 -3.69 1.48 1.04
CA VAL A 14 -3.55 0.15 0.49
C VAL A 14 -4.64 -0.12 -0.53
N ARG A 15 -5.86 0.30 -0.22
CA ARG A 15 -6.97 0.08 -1.10
C ARG A 15 -6.78 0.82 -2.41
N LEU A 16 -6.29 2.06 -2.35
CA LEU A 16 -6.07 2.82 -3.56
C LEU A 16 -5.05 2.12 -4.47
N VAL A 17 -3.99 1.59 -3.88
CA VAL A 17 -3.00 0.89 -4.67
C VAL A 17 -3.62 -0.36 -5.30
N THR A 18 -4.37 -1.12 -4.52
CA THR A 18 -4.94 -2.36 -5.00
C THR A 18 -5.96 -2.10 -6.11
N GLU A 19 -6.76 -1.08 -5.95
CA GLU A 19 -7.80 -0.80 -6.94
C GLU A 19 -7.24 -0.21 -8.21
N HIS A 20 -6.15 0.51 -8.14
CA HIS A 20 -5.62 1.18 -9.31
C HIS A 20 -4.37 0.56 -9.87
N ARG A 21 -3.95 -0.57 -9.33
CA ARG A 21 -2.69 -1.12 -9.78
C ARG A 21 -2.73 -1.48 -11.26
N GLY A 22 -3.87 -1.81 -11.79
CA GLY A 22 -3.99 -2.13 -13.21
C GLY A 22 -3.87 -0.91 -14.11
N ASP A 23 -3.97 0.30 -13.54
CA ASP A 23 -3.87 1.51 -14.33
C ASP A 23 -2.43 1.95 -14.53
N TYR A 24 -1.48 1.27 -13.90
CA TYR A 24 -0.09 1.66 -13.98
C TYR A 24 0.74 0.56 -14.58
N ALA A 25 1.91 0.90 -15.03
CA ALA A 25 2.79 -0.07 -15.66
C ALA A 25 3.26 -1.12 -14.68
N SER A 26 3.36 -0.78 -13.41
CA SER A 26 3.80 -1.74 -12.42
C SER A 26 3.20 -1.38 -11.09
N GLU A 27 3.26 -2.33 -10.17
CA GLU A 27 2.73 -2.08 -8.84
C GLU A 27 3.55 -1.00 -8.15
N TRP A 28 4.86 -0.98 -8.39
CA TRP A 28 5.71 0.03 -7.78
C TRP A 28 5.28 1.43 -8.23
N GLU A 29 4.91 1.56 -9.47
CA GLU A 29 4.49 2.84 -9.98
C GLU A 29 3.19 3.26 -9.32
N ALA A 30 2.27 2.35 -9.11
CA ALA A 30 1.03 2.65 -8.42
C ALA A 30 1.34 3.08 -6.98
N ILE A 31 2.25 2.38 -6.31
CA ILE A 31 2.61 2.70 -4.95
C ILE A 31 3.23 4.09 -4.86
N THR A 32 4.14 4.42 -5.78
CA THR A 32 4.79 5.72 -5.71
C THR A 32 3.79 6.84 -5.97
N THR A 33 2.85 6.62 -6.87
CA THR A 33 1.88 7.65 -7.19
C THR A 33 0.93 7.87 -6.00
N VAL A 34 0.42 6.80 -5.42
CA VAL A 34 -0.50 6.93 -4.30
C VAL A 34 0.22 7.53 -3.10
N ALA A 35 1.45 7.08 -2.84
CA ALA A 35 2.21 7.60 -1.72
C ALA A 35 2.43 9.09 -1.88
N GLY A 36 2.73 9.53 -3.09
CA GLY A 36 2.94 10.94 -3.33
C GLY A 36 1.69 11.75 -3.06
N ARG A 37 0.52 11.20 -3.41
CA ARG A 37 -0.71 11.93 -3.18
C ARG A 37 -1.03 12.03 -1.71
N LEU A 38 -0.66 11.02 -0.94
CA LEU A 38 -0.97 11.01 0.47
C LEU A 38 0.14 11.58 1.34
N GLY A 39 1.22 12.01 0.73
CA GLY A 39 2.30 12.63 1.48
C GLY A 39 3.13 11.65 2.29
N MET A 40 3.26 10.44 1.83
CA MET A 40 4.04 9.45 2.54
C MET A 40 5.12 8.90 1.62
N THR A 41 6.07 8.17 2.16
CA THR A 41 7.12 7.60 1.35
C THR A 41 6.62 6.33 0.70
N PRO A 42 7.08 6.05 -0.51
CA PRO A 42 6.64 4.84 -1.20
C PRO A 42 7.00 3.57 -0.47
N GLU A 43 8.12 3.57 0.24
CA GLU A 43 8.52 2.39 0.96
C GLU A 43 7.57 2.06 2.09
N THR A 44 7.04 3.06 2.76
CA THR A 44 6.08 2.84 3.81
C THR A 44 4.82 2.21 3.22
N LEU A 45 4.34 2.75 2.11
CA LEU A 45 3.14 2.24 1.50
C LEU A 45 3.37 0.83 0.96
N ARG A 46 4.54 0.58 0.38
CA ARG A 46 4.84 -0.74 -0.13
C ARG A 46 4.78 -1.78 0.98
N ARG A 47 5.29 -1.43 2.15
CA ARG A 47 5.27 -2.35 3.28
C ARG A 47 3.83 -2.66 3.68
N TRP A 48 2.98 -1.66 3.70
CA TRP A 48 1.59 -1.85 4.07
C TRP A 48 0.87 -2.72 3.04
N VAL A 49 1.15 -2.50 1.77
CA VAL A 49 0.52 -3.28 0.72
C VAL A 49 0.93 -4.74 0.83
N ARG A 50 2.21 -4.97 1.11
CA ARG A 50 2.67 -6.32 1.24
C ARG A 50 2.06 -6.99 2.46
N GLN A 51 1.95 -6.27 3.56
CA GLN A 51 1.36 -6.82 4.76
C GLN A 51 -0.11 -7.16 4.54
N ALA A 52 -0.81 -6.32 3.80
CA ALA A 52 -2.22 -6.57 3.52
C ALA A 52 -2.38 -7.82 2.67
N ALA A 53 -1.49 -8.04 1.73
CA ALA A 53 -1.55 -9.23 0.90
C ALA A 53 -1.30 -10.48 1.74
N VAL A 54 -0.38 -10.42 2.65
CA VAL A 54 -0.10 -11.55 3.51
C VAL A 54 -1.30 -11.82 4.40
N ASP A 55 -1.90 -10.76 4.96
CA ASP A 55 -3.06 -10.91 5.83
C ASP A 55 -4.24 -11.48 5.07
N ALA A 56 -4.35 -11.21 3.81
CA ALA A 56 -5.44 -11.71 3.00
C ALA A 56 -5.15 -13.11 2.46
N GLY A 57 -3.96 -13.61 2.72
CA GLY A 57 -3.60 -14.94 2.26
C GLY A 57 -3.22 -14.98 0.80
N GLU A 58 -2.98 -13.83 0.20
CA GLU A 58 -2.64 -13.84 -1.19
C GLU A 58 -1.17 -13.97 -1.44
N ALA A 59 -0.34 -13.65 -0.49
CA ALA A 59 1.07 -13.73 -0.71
C ALA A 59 1.56 -15.10 -0.43
N GLU A 60 2.48 -15.51 -1.18
CA GLU A 60 2.96 -16.73 -0.99
C GLU A 60 3.79 -16.88 0.10
N GLY A 61 4.40 -16.14 0.58
CA GLY A 61 5.28 -16.21 1.55
C GLY A 61 5.13 -17.14 2.53
N VAL A 62 4.19 -17.69 2.64
CA VAL A 62 4.05 -18.50 3.58
C VAL A 62 4.36 -19.68 3.37
N SER A 63 4.34 -20.17 2.77
CA SER A 63 4.58 -21.40 2.60
C SER A 63 4.52 -22.16 3.37
#